data_f1352ef2a2a16e048a3a3134445bd0cf
#
_entry.id   f1352ef2a2a16e048a3a3134445bd0cf
#
_cell.length_a   1.000
_cell.length_b   1.000
_cell.length_c   1.000
_cell.angle_alpha   90.00
_cell.angle_beta   90.00
_cell.angle_gamma   90.00
#
_symmetry.space_group_name_H-M   'P 1'
#
loop_
_entity.id
_entity.type
_entity.pdbx_description
1 polymer ?
#
loop_
_entity_poly.entity_id
_entity_poly.type
_entity_poly.pdbx_seq_one_letter_code
_entity_poly.pdbx_strand_id
1 'polypeptide(L)'
;YDHYTDIPDDIRGFLEEKLGGYEKDAGQVHFDYRRAKQNILFYLTTYITYEENVLPITGGDFALTFLDGTQSGYDVHYATAAALMFRYYGIPARYVEGFLVTKDDAAHMTAGQTLPVDGSRAHAWVEYYQDGLGWLPFEVTPPYFSAMEKAERYQSISGLVGQAPLEDTPEQPDDTDARDPVTEALRELWLKHGMTVLLVLLVSLAVVLAAVLLGRIPVSYTH
;
A
#
# COMPACT_ATOMS: atom_id res chain seq x y z
N TYR A 1 -9.26 -23.77 5.72
CA TYR A 1 -7.99 -23.15 5.27
C TYR A 1 -7.94 -23.11 3.74
N ASP A 2 -8.15 -24.24 3.06
CA ASP A 2 -8.01 -24.36 1.60
C ASP A 2 -8.93 -23.40 0.83
N HIS A 3 -10.16 -23.21 1.30
CA HIS A 3 -11.09 -22.26 0.67
C HIS A 3 -10.60 -20.82 0.62
N TYR A 4 -9.78 -20.40 1.59
CA TYR A 4 -9.25 -19.03 1.66
C TYR A 4 -7.89 -18.84 1.00
N THR A 5 -7.34 -19.91 0.42
CA THR A 5 -6.10 -19.91 -0.38
C THR A 5 -6.33 -20.31 -1.83
N ASP A 6 -7.57 -20.64 -2.17
CA ASP A 6 -7.94 -21.00 -3.54
C ASP A 6 -7.88 -19.79 -4.48
N ILE A 7 -7.29 -20.00 -5.66
CA ILE A 7 -7.12 -18.99 -6.71
C ILE A 7 -7.22 -19.67 -8.08
N PRO A 8 -8.01 -19.12 -9.01
CA PRO A 8 -8.11 -19.62 -10.38
C PRO A 8 -6.75 -19.63 -11.09
N ASP A 9 -6.52 -20.62 -11.96
CA ASP A 9 -5.21 -20.81 -12.61
C ASP A 9 -4.82 -19.66 -13.53
N ASP A 10 -5.77 -19.06 -14.22
CA ASP A 10 -5.55 -17.89 -15.08
C ASP A 10 -5.09 -16.66 -14.28
N ILE A 11 -5.73 -16.42 -13.13
CA ILE A 11 -5.31 -15.35 -12.19
C ILE A 11 -3.94 -15.68 -11.62
N ARG A 12 -3.68 -16.92 -11.24
CA ARG A 12 -2.37 -17.36 -10.75
C ARG A 12 -1.27 -17.08 -11.76
N GLY A 13 -1.48 -17.46 -13.03
CA GLY A 13 -0.52 -17.22 -14.11
C GLY A 13 -0.25 -15.72 -14.33
N PHE A 14 -1.31 -14.91 -14.30
CA PHE A 14 -1.18 -13.45 -14.39
C PHE A 14 -0.36 -12.86 -13.23
N LEU A 15 -0.67 -13.24 -11.99
CA LEU A 15 0.03 -12.72 -10.81
C LEU A 15 1.49 -13.20 -10.75
N GLU A 16 1.78 -14.40 -11.24
CA GLU A 16 3.15 -14.90 -11.35
C GLU A 16 3.98 -14.05 -12.32
N GLU A 17 3.42 -13.65 -13.45
CA GLU A 17 4.06 -12.74 -14.40
C GLU A 17 4.30 -11.34 -13.80
N LYS A 18 3.30 -10.79 -13.09
CA LYS A 18 3.33 -9.40 -12.62
C LYS A 18 4.05 -9.20 -11.27
N LEU A 19 3.90 -10.16 -10.35
CA LEU A 19 4.50 -10.09 -9.01
C LEU A 19 5.80 -10.88 -8.89
N GLY A 20 6.16 -11.61 -9.94
CA GLY A 20 7.27 -12.57 -9.93
C GLY A 20 6.92 -13.87 -9.22
N GLY A 21 7.59 -14.95 -9.56
CA GLY A 21 7.36 -16.24 -8.94
C GLY A 21 7.53 -16.18 -7.41
N TYR A 22 6.52 -16.65 -6.69
CA TYR A 22 6.60 -16.84 -5.25
C TYR A 22 6.81 -18.32 -4.97
N GLU A 23 8.05 -18.68 -4.67
CA GLU A 23 8.37 -19.98 -4.12
C GLU A 23 8.50 -19.85 -2.60
N LYS A 24 7.75 -20.67 -1.88
CA LYS A 24 7.97 -20.85 -0.46
C LYS A 24 9.24 -21.65 -0.30
N ASP A 25 10.28 -21.06 0.28
CA ASP A 25 11.52 -21.75 0.55
C ASP A 25 11.28 -23.05 1.31
N ALA A 26 11.92 -24.15 0.87
CA ALA A 26 11.82 -25.43 1.54
C ALA A 26 12.39 -25.28 2.97
N GLY A 27 11.52 -25.28 3.97
CA GLY A 27 11.88 -25.03 5.38
C GLY A 27 11.34 -23.70 5.94
N GLN A 28 10.73 -22.85 5.14
CA GLN A 28 10.06 -21.66 5.63
C GLN A 28 8.79 -22.05 6.39
N VAL A 29 8.78 -21.84 7.71
CA VAL A 29 7.65 -22.18 8.59
C VAL A 29 6.58 -21.10 8.56
N HIS A 30 6.97 -19.85 8.30
CA HIS A 30 6.07 -18.70 8.31
C HIS A 30 6.03 -17.97 6.96
N PHE A 31 4.86 -17.38 6.64
CA PHE A 31 4.70 -16.52 5.49
C PHE A 31 5.42 -15.18 5.70
N ASP A 32 5.98 -14.62 4.63
CA ASP A 32 6.49 -13.24 4.67
C ASP A 32 5.35 -12.24 4.44
N TYR A 33 4.55 -12.02 5.51
CA TYR A 33 3.42 -11.11 5.50
C TYR A 33 3.80 -9.68 5.11
N ARG A 34 4.99 -9.23 5.53
CA ARG A 34 5.46 -7.87 5.22
C ARG A 34 5.73 -7.73 3.72
N ARG A 35 6.44 -8.68 3.13
CA ARG A 35 6.74 -8.68 1.69
C ARG A 35 5.47 -8.77 0.86
N ALA A 36 4.55 -9.65 1.23
CA ALA A 36 3.26 -9.77 0.55
C ALA A 36 2.49 -8.43 0.58
N LYS A 37 2.32 -7.81 1.76
CA LYS A 37 1.66 -6.51 1.90
C LYS A 37 2.31 -5.42 1.06
N GLN A 38 3.63 -5.33 1.08
CA GLN A 38 4.38 -4.33 0.30
C GLN A 38 4.19 -4.51 -1.20
N ASN A 39 4.28 -5.74 -1.70
CA ASN A 39 4.12 -6.02 -3.12
C ASN A 39 2.69 -5.75 -3.59
N ILE A 40 1.68 -6.12 -2.79
CA ILE A 40 0.26 -5.87 -3.07
C ILE A 40 0.01 -4.36 -3.16
N LEU A 41 0.41 -3.59 -2.14
CA LEU A 41 0.26 -2.14 -2.15
C LEU A 41 1.01 -1.50 -3.31
N PHE A 42 2.26 -1.89 -3.54
CA PHE A 42 3.06 -1.37 -4.64
C PHE A 42 2.36 -1.59 -5.99
N TYR A 43 1.87 -2.81 -6.25
CA TYR A 43 1.19 -3.10 -7.50
C TYR A 43 -0.08 -2.26 -7.66
N LEU A 44 -0.96 -2.29 -6.68
CA LEU A 44 -2.25 -1.61 -6.73
C LEU A 44 -2.12 -0.08 -6.79
N THR A 45 -1.12 0.50 -6.13
CA THR A 45 -0.90 1.96 -6.17
C THR A 45 -0.14 2.44 -7.38
N THR A 46 0.65 1.56 -8.03
CA THR A 46 1.47 1.94 -9.18
C THR A 46 0.74 1.76 -10.51
N TYR A 47 -0.03 0.68 -10.63
CA TYR A 47 -0.62 0.29 -11.92
C TYR A 47 -2.12 0.49 -11.99
N ILE A 48 -2.79 0.71 -10.86
CA ILE A 48 -4.24 0.85 -10.81
C ILE A 48 -4.63 2.27 -10.38
N THR A 49 -5.60 2.85 -11.08
CA THR A 49 -6.15 4.17 -10.78
C THR A 49 -7.44 4.04 -9.96
N TYR A 50 -7.53 4.79 -8.85
CA TYR A 50 -8.79 4.87 -8.11
C TYR A 50 -9.79 5.73 -8.89
N GLU A 51 -10.97 5.17 -9.14
CA GLU A 51 -12.06 5.81 -9.87
C GLU A 51 -13.41 5.26 -9.39
N GLU A 52 -14.28 6.12 -8.88
CA GLU A 52 -15.60 5.71 -8.40
C GLU A 52 -16.62 5.46 -9.53
N ASN A 53 -16.46 6.20 -10.63
CA ASN A 53 -17.40 6.18 -11.74
C ASN A 53 -16.91 5.31 -12.90
N VAL A 54 -16.62 4.04 -12.60
CA VAL A 54 -16.23 3.07 -13.63
C VAL A 54 -17.44 2.36 -14.22
N LEU A 55 -17.31 1.94 -15.49
CA LEU A 55 -18.32 1.10 -16.11
C LEU A 55 -18.32 -0.27 -15.46
N PRO A 56 -19.51 -0.89 -15.24
CA PRO A 56 -19.60 -2.24 -14.70
C PRO A 56 -18.86 -3.25 -15.58
N ILE A 57 -18.10 -4.12 -14.94
CA ILE A 57 -17.49 -5.27 -15.60
C ILE A 57 -18.58 -6.29 -15.88
N THR A 58 -18.95 -6.45 -17.16
CA THR A 58 -20.11 -7.26 -17.56
C THR A 58 -19.74 -8.60 -18.22
N GLY A 59 -18.46 -8.93 -18.32
CA GLY A 59 -18.00 -10.18 -18.92
C GLY A 59 -16.56 -10.52 -18.56
N GLY A 60 -16.20 -11.79 -18.77
CA GLY A 60 -14.87 -12.28 -18.40
C GLY A 60 -14.69 -12.49 -16.90
N ASP A 61 -13.46 -12.73 -16.48
CA ASP A 61 -13.10 -12.76 -15.08
C ASP A 61 -13.01 -11.33 -14.54
N PHE A 62 -13.68 -11.09 -13.42
CA PHE A 62 -13.75 -9.75 -12.81
C PHE A 62 -12.38 -9.23 -12.42
N ALA A 63 -11.56 -10.05 -11.78
CA ALA A 63 -10.26 -9.64 -11.28
C ALA A 63 -9.25 -9.41 -12.42
N LEU A 64 -9.22 -10.28 -13.42
CA LEU A 64 -8.37 -10.09 -14.59
C LEU A 64 -8.77 -8.85 -15.40
N THR A 65 -10.08 -8.65 -15.60
CA THR A 65 -10.57 -7.47 -16.31
C THR A 65 -10.17 -6.18 -15.58
N PHE A 66 -10.20 -6.19 -14.25
CA PHE A 66 -9.73 -5.05 -13.44
C PHE A 66 -8.21 -4.89 -13.50
N LEU A 67 -7.45 -5.96 -13.26
CA LEU A 67 -5.99 -5.89 -13.11
C LEU A 67 -5.23 -5.67 -14.42
N ASP A 68 -5.73 -6.21 -15.52
CA ASP A 68 -5.06 -6.19 -16.83
C ASP A 68 -5.81 -5.34 -17.87
N GLY A 69 -7.13 -5.26 -17.76
CA GLY A 69 -7.98 -4.57 -18.73
C GLY A 69 -8.22 -3.11 -18.39
N THR A 70 -9.10 -2.83 -17.44
CA THR A 70 -9.53 -1.45 -17.12
C THR A 70 -8.50 -0.69 -16.31
N GLN A 71 -7.79 -1.36 -15.43
CA GLN A 71 -6.80 -0.79 -14.50
C GLN A 71 -7.35 0.42 -13.73
N SER A 72 -8.65 0.45 -13.51
CA SER A 72 -9.37 1.53 -12.86
C SER A 72 -10.58 0.99 -12.10
N GLY A 73 -10.80 1.44 -10.88
CA GLY A 73 -11.90 0.99 -10.04
C GLY A 73 -11.89 1.59 -8.63
N TYR A 74 -12.78 1.09 -7.81
CA TYR A 74 -13.01 1.52 -6.44
C TYR A 74 -12.81 0.35 -5.46
N ASP A 75 -13.12 0.54 -4.20
CA ASP A 75 -12.82 -0.38 -3.10
C ASP A 75 -13.16 -1.85 -3.34
N VAL A 76 -14.33 -2.16 -3.93
CA VAL A 76 -14.73 -3.54 -4.29
C VAL A 76 -13.71 -4.20 -5.20
N HIS A 77 -13.21 -3.47 -6.20
CA HIS A 77 -12.21 -3.96 -7.15
C HIS A 77 -10.87 -4.18 -6.46
N TYR A 78 -10.43 -3.20 -5.68
CA TYR A 78 -9.18 -3.25 -4.93
C TYR A 78 -9.16 -4.38 -3.90
N ALA A 79 -10.22 -4.50 -3.10
CA ALA A 79 -10.33 -5.54 -2.07
C ALA A 79 -10.38 -6.95 -2.67
N THR A 80 -11.11 -7.14 -3.79
CA THR A 80 -11.15 -8.42 -4.52
C THR A 80 -9.78 -8.81 -5.04
N ALA A 81 -9.09 -7.89 -5.72
CA ALA A 81 -7.75 -8.13 -6.24
C ALA A 81 -6.74 -8.44 -5.12
N ALA A 82 -6.77 -7.66 -4.03
CA ALA A 82 -5.90 -7.88 -2.90
C ALA A 82 -6.12 -9.25 -2.22
N ALA A 83 -7.37 -9.70 -2.11
CA ALA A 83 -7.67 -11.04 -1.58
C ALA A 83 -7.02 -12.14 -2.44
N LEU A 84 -7.10 -12.04 -3.76
CA LEU A 84 -6.46 -12.97 -4.68
C LEU A 84 -4.93 -12.89 -4.64
N MET A 85 -4.38 -11.68 -4.49
CA MET A 85 -2.93 -11.49 -4.35
C MET A 85 -2.39 -12.08 -3.03
N PHE A 86 -3.09 -11.95 -1.90
CA PHE A 86 -2.72 -12.65 -0.67
C PHE A 86 -2.75 -14.17 -0.84
N ARG A 87 -3.80 -14.69 -1.49
CA ARG A 87 -3.93 -16.13 -1.79
C ARG A 87 -2.81 -16.62 -2.71
N TYR A 88 -2.36 -15.78 -3.65
CA TYR A 88 -1.20 -16.06 -4.49
C TYR A 88 0.07 -16.29 -3.65
N TYR A 89 0.27 -15.51 -2.60
CA TYR A 89 1.35 -15.71 -1.62
C TYR A 89 1.09 -16.86 -0.64
N GLY A 90 0.03 -17.65 -0.82
CA GLY A 90 -0.36 -18.74 0.08
C GLY A 90 -0.93 -18.27 1.42
N ILE A 91 -1.19 -16.97 1.57
CA ILE A 91 -1.76 -16.37 2.78
C ILE A 91 -3.29 -16.44 2.67
N PRO A 92 -4.00 -17.08 3.63
CA PRO A 92 -5.46 -17.10 3.60
C PRO A 92 -6.02 -15.69 3.65
N ALA A 93 -6.91 -15.37 2.72
CA ALA A 93 -7.50 -14.05 2.63
C ALA A 93 -8.96 -14.10 2.19
N ARG A 94 -9.72 -13.07 2.59
CA ARG A 94 -11.13 -12.92 2.25
C ARG A 94 -11.47 -11.47 1.93
N TYR A 95 -12.37 -11.30 1.00
CA TYR A 95 -13.06 -10.05 0.74
C TYR A 95 -14.09 -9.80 1.83
N VAL A 96 -14.21 -8.56 2.29
CA VAL A 96 -15.15 -8.15 3.33
C VAL A 96 -15.83 -6.86 2.90
N GLU A 97 -17.13 -6.77 3.15
CA GLU A 97 -17.94 -5.57 3.01
C GLU A 97 -18.50 -5.14 4.35
N GLY A 98 -18.63 -3.83 4.54
CA GLY A 98 -19.20 -3.27 5.76
C GLY A 98 -19.39 -1.76 5.65
N PHE A 99 -19.30 -1.11 6.79
CA PHE A 99 -19.43 0.34 6.88
C PHE A 99 -18.23 0.92 7.63
N LEU A 100 -17.68 2.00 7.10
CA LEU A 100 -16.57 2.70 7.73
C LEU A 100 -17.08 3.56 8.90
N VAL A 101 -16.57 3.24 10.10
CA VAL A 101 -16.73 4.07 11.30
C VAL A 101 -15.35 4.64 11.64
N THR A 102 -15.23 5.95 11.60
CA THR A 102 -13.95 6.63 11.83
C THR A 102 -13.70 6.89 13.31
N LYS A 103 -12.45 7.23 13.66
CA LYS A 103 -12.13 7.68 15.02
C LYS A 103 -12.86 8.95 15.40
N ASP A 104 -13.08 9.85 14.45
CA ASP A 104 -13.82 11.09 14.68
C ASP A 104 -15.28 10.80 15.01
N ASP A 105 -15.90 9.81 14.35
CA ASP A 105 -17.23 9.35 14.73
C ASP A 105 -17.25 8.84 16.18
N ALA A 106 -16.29 8.00 16.53
CA ALA A 106 -16.18 7.44 17.88
C ALA A 106 -15.90 8.52 18.95
N ALA A 107 -15.05 9.49 18.63
CA ALA A 107 -14.69 10.59 19.55
C ALA A 107 -15.87 11.51 19.89
N HIS A 108 -16.84 11.63 18.98
CA HIS A 108 -18.05 12.46 19.19
C HIS A 108 -19.22 11.68 19.79
N MET A 109 -19.04 10.39 20.09
CA MET A 109 -20.11 9.57 20.68
C MET A 109 -20.00 9.50 22.21
N THR A 110 -21.14 9.52 22.87
CA THR A 110 -21.25 9.21 24.29
C THR A 110 -21.72 7.77 24.49
N ALA A 111 -21.36 7.18 25.64
CA ALA A 111 -21.77 5.81 25.97
C ALA A 111 -23.29 5.64 25.88
N GLY A 112 -23.75 4.61 25.17
CA GLY A 112 -25.17 4.31 24.94
C GLY A 112 -25.80 5.06 23.76
N GLN A 113 -25.07 5.92 23.06
CA GLN A 113 -25.53 6.57 21.85
C GLN A 113 -25.40 5.63 20.64
N THR A 114 -26.36 5.75 19.69
CA THR A 114 -26.31 5.00 18.43
C THR A 114 -25.76 5.90 17.32
N LEU A 115 -24.76 5.41 16.60
CA LEU A 115 -24.27 6.06 15.39
C LEU A 115 -25.16 5.65 14.20
N PRO A 116 -25.85 6.58 13.55
CA PRO A 116 -26.53 6.28 12.30
C PRO A 116 -25.51 6.09 11.18
N VAL A 117 -25.53 4.93 10.52
CA VAL A 117 -24.66 4.60 9.40
C VAL A 117 -25.50 4.47 8.15
N ASP A 118 -25.24 5.26 7.14
CA ASP A 118 -25.92 5.24 5.85
C ASP A 118 -25.06 4.63 4.74
N GLY A 119 -25.64 4.49 3.55
CA GLY A 119 -24.99 3.86 2.40
C GLY A 119 -23.74 4.60 1.89
N SER A 120 -23.55 5.89 2.22
CA SER A 120 -22.35 6.63 1.84
C SER A 120 -21.09 6.16 2.56
N ARG A 121 -21.27 5.39 3.64
CA ARG A 121 -20.18 4.77 4.42
C ARG A 121 -19.91 3.32 4.05
N ALA A 122 -20.64 2.78 3.06
CA ALA A 122 -20.37 1.44 2.56
C ALA A 122 -18.92 1.37 2.06
N HIS A 123 -18.22 0.31 2.45
CA HIS A 123 -16.81 0.13 2.13
C HIS A 123 -16.45 -1.35 2.05
N ALA A 124 -15.50 -1.67 1.17
CA ALA A 124 -14.95 -3.01 1.02
C ALA A 124 -13.45 -3.01 1.28
N TRP A 125 -12.97 -4.03 2.00
CA TRP A 125 -11.55 -4.23 2.29
C TRP A 125 -11.18 -5.70 2.24
N VAL A 126 -9.90 -6.00 2.32
CA VAL A 126 -9.41 -7.37 2.45
C VAL A 126 -9.06 -7.68 3.90
N GLU A 127 -9.35 -8.90 4.34
CA GLU A 127 -8.77 -9.46 5.56
C GLU A 127 -7.87 -10.64 5.20
N TYR A 128 -6.69 -10.67 5.79
CA TYR A 128 -5.76 -11.79 5.70
C TYR A 128 -5.60 -12.47 7.04
N TYR A 129 -5.33 -13.77 7.03
CA TYR A 129 -5.10 -14.52 8.26
C TYR A 129 -3.61 -14.55 8.58
N GLN A 130 -3.27 -14.12 9.78
CA GLN A 130 -1.92 -14.19 10.32
C GLN A 130 -1.86 -15.19 11.48
N ASP A 131 -0.94 -16.14 11.39
CA ASP A 131 -0.76 -17.17 12.40
C ASP A 131 -0.52 -16.54 13.78
N GLY A 132 -1.25 -17.02 14.79
CA GLY A 132 -1.20 -16.52 16.17
C GLY A 132 -2.00 -15.24 16.44
N LEU A 133 -2.47 -14.53 15.42
CA LEU A 133 -3.25 -13.31 15.57
C LEU A 133 -4.68 -13.43 15.03
N GLY A 134 -4.90 -14.28 14.01
CA GLY A 134 -6.21 -14.44 13.38
C GLY A 134 -6.40 -13.55 12.16
N TRP A 135 -7.66 -13.18 11.87
CA TRP A 135 -8.03 -12.32 10.74
C TRP A 135 -7.72 -10.86 11.03
N LEU A 136 -6.93 -10.25 10.15
CA LEU A 136 -6.50 -8.85 10.27
C LEU A 136 -6.97 -8.08 9.04
N PRO A 137 -7.59 -6.90 9.22
CA PRO A 137 -7.96 -6.05 8.10
C PRO A 137 -6.71 -5.46 7.44
N PHE A 138 -6.78 -5.32 6.12
CA PHE A 138 -5.75 -4.66 5.34
C PHE A 138 -6.40 -3.76 4.29
N GLU A 139 -6.16 -2.46 4.42
CA GLU A 139 -6.69 -1.48 3.49
C GLU A 139 -5.76 -1.32 2.28
N VAL A 140 -6.34 -1.39 1.09
CA VAL A 140 -5.62 -1.27 -0.19
C VAL A 140 -6.15 -0.16 -1.08
N THR A 141 -7.25 0.49 -0.67
CA THR A 141 -7.91 1.54 -1.43
C THR A 141 -7.34 2.90 -1.07
N PRO A 142 -6.72 3.64 -2.02
CA PRO A 142 -5.95 4.84 -1.72
C PRO A 142 -6.63 5.89 -0.83
N PRO A 143 -7.90 6.26 -1.01
CA PRO A 143 -8.57 7.26 -0.16
C PRO A 143 -8.68 6.84 1.32
N TYR A 144 -8.56 5.55 1.62
CA TYR A 144 -8.79 4.99 2.96
C TYR A 144 -7.50 4.57 3.68
N PHE A 145 -6.31 4.78 3.10
CA PHE A 145 -5.03 4.39 3.71
C PHE A 145 -4.81 4.94 5.12
N SER A 146 -5.27 6.14 5.39
CA SER A 146 -5.13 6.74 6.73
C SER A 146 -5.89 5.98 7.83
N ALA A 147 -6.93 5.24 7.47
CA ALA A 147 -7.67 4.41 8.41
C ALA A 147 -6.85 3.19 8.86
N MET A 148 -6.10 2.58 7.92
CA MET A 148 -5.25 1.43 8.19
C MET A 148 -3.95 1.80 8.93
N GLU A 149 -3.27 2.85 8.54
CA GLU A 149 -2.00 3.26 9.13
C GLU A 149 -2.10 3.45 10.65
N LYS A 150 -3.23 3.99 11.11
CA LYS A 150 -3.53 4.10 12.53
C LYS A 150 -3.78 2.74 13.19
N ALA A 151 -4.41 1.77 12.49
CA ALA A 151 -4.68 0.43 13.01
C ALA A 151 -3.41 -0.40 13.18
N GLU A 152 -2.48 -0.38 12.23
CA GLU A 152 -1.19 -1.10 12.31
C GLU A 152 -0.32 -0.60 13.47
N ARG A 153 -0.35 0.69 13.75
CA ARG A 153 0.38 1.29 14.89
C ARG A 153 -0.12 0.73 16.23
N TYR A 154 -1.42 0.50 16.37
CA TYR A 154 -2.00 -0.12 17.57
C TYR A 154 -1.64 -1.61 17.71
N GLN A 155 -1.62 -2.36 16.61
CA GLN A 155 -1.23 -3.76 16.62
C GLN A 155 0.25 -3.94 17.01
N SER A 156 1.13 -3.05 16.55
CA SER A 156 2.54 -3.05 16.93
C SER A 156 2.74 -2.76 18.43
N ILE A 157 1.92 -1.91 19.02
CA ILE A 157 1.98 -1.59 20.44
C ILE A 157 1.39 -2.73 21.29
N SER A 158 0.25 -3.32 20.88
CA SER A 158 -0.36 -4.42 21.64
C SER A 158 0.46 -5.71 21.57
N GLY A 159 1.24 -5.94 20.50
CA GLY A 159 2.19 -7.05 20.42
C GLY A 159 3.42 -6.89 21.30
N LEU A 160 3.77 -5.66 21.70
CA LEU A 160 4.86 -5.35 22.63
C LEU A 160 4.39 -5.30 24.09
N VAL A 161 3.10 -5.07 24.34
CA VAL A 161 2.50 -5.01 25.67
C VAL A 161 1.71 -6.30 25.93
N GLY A 162 2.41 -7.41 25.98
CA GLY A 162 1.89 -8.62 26.61
C GLY A 162 1.67 -8.34 28.10
N GLN A 163 0.39 -8.23 28.52
CA GLN A 163 -0.08 -8.31 29.89
C GLN A 163 0.28 -7.14 30.84
N ALA A 164 -0.44 -6.04 30.72
CA ALA A 164 -0.75 -5.22 31.90
C ALA A 164 -2.16 -4.63 31.75
N PRO A 165 -2.99 -4.58 32.80
CA PRO A 165 -4.28 -3.89 32.74
C PRO A 165 -4.04 -2.40 32.51
N LEU A 166 -4.86 -1.79 31.63
CA LEU A 166 -4.84 -0.35 31.40
C LEU A 166 -5.28 0.37 32.68
N GLU A 167 -4.34 0.90 33.43
CA GLU A 167 -4.60 2.00 34.37
C GLU A 167 -4.70 3.27 33.53
N ASP A 168 -5.76 4.05 33.78
CA ASP A 168 -6.00 5.36 33.19
C ASP A 168 -4.77 6.27 33.37
N THR A 169 -4.01 6.47 32.31
CA THR A 169 -2.93 7.46 32.30
C THR A 169 -3.51 8.77 31.79
N PRO A 170 -3.29 9.91 32.50
CA PRO A 170 -3.78 11.22 32.08
C PRO A 170 -3.24 11.61 30.70
N GLU A 171 -4.09 12.23 29.90
CA GLU A 171 -3.75 12.83 28.60
C GLU A 171 -2.45 13.66 28.70
N GLN A 172 -1.43 13.20 27.97
CA GLN A 172 -0.24 13.98 27.74
C GLN A 172 -0.54 14.97 26.59
N PRO A 173 -0.12 16.25 26.70
CA PRO A 173 -0.42 17.24 25.66
C PRO A 173 0.11 16.78 24.30
N ASP A 174 -0.68 17.04 23.28
CA ASP A 174 -0.42 16.79 21.88
C ASP A 174 0.83 17.58 21.41
N ASP A 175 1.98 16.92 21.46
CA ASP A 175 3.24 17.45 20.93
C ASP A 175 3.27 17.12 19.42
N THR A 176 2.52 17.90 18.64
CA THR A 176 2.45 17.83 17.18
C THR A 176 3.76 18.22 16.48
N ASP A 177 4.86 18.36 17.20
CA ASP A 177 6.19 18.77 16.69
C ASP A 177 7.28 17.69 16.84
N ALA A 178 6.94 16.46 17.17
CA ALA A 178 7.91 15.36 17.14
C ALA A 178 8.19 14.96 15.68
N ARG A 179 9.10 15.68 15.05
CA ARG A 179 9.64 15.37 13.72
C ARG A 179 10.28 13.99 13.76
N ASP A 180 9.84 13.13 12.84
CA ASP A 180 10.39 11.79 12.65
C ASP A 180 11.94 11.89 12.52
N PRO A 181 12.73 11.20 13.38
CA PRO A 181 14.19 11.27 13.35
C PRO A 181 14.78 10.89 11.99
N VAL A 182 14.06 10.11 11.17
CA VAL A 182 14.46 9.76 9.80
C VAL A 182 14.34 10.96 8.87
N THR A 183 13.27 11.74 8.99
CA THR A 183 13.08 12.97 8.18
C THR A 183 14.07 14.06 8.56
N GLU A 184 14.43 14.19 9.82
CA GLU A 184 15.47 15.15 10.27
C GLU A 184 16.86 14.72 9.76
N ALA A 185 17.20 13.44 9.85
CA ALA A 185 18.47 12.92 9.33
C ALA A 185 18.58 13.07 7.80
N LEU A 186 17.50 12.84 7.06
CA LEU A 186 17.44 13.07 5.61
C LEU A 186 17.56 14.56 5.27
N ARG A 187 16.95 15.44 6.06
CA ARG A 187 17.05 16.88 5.89
C ARG A 187 18.46 17.40 6.16
N GLU A 188 19.12 16.91 7.22
CA GLU A 188 20.52 17.24 7.49
C GLU A 188 21.46 16.74 6.39
N LEU A 189 21.26 15.54 5.90
CA LEU A 189 22.01 14.98 4.77
C LEU A 189 21.82 15.82 3.50
N TRP A 190 20.61 16.29 3.25
CA TRP A 190 20.26 17.14 2.11
C TRP A 190 20.88 18.54 2.24
N LEU A 191 20.85 19.15 3.45
CA LEU A 191 21.48 20.44 3.72
C LEU A 191 23.01 20.36 3.60
N LYS A 192 23.62 19.23 3.98
CA LYS A 192 25.08 19.05 3.97
C LYS A 192 25.63 18.69 2.59
N HIS A 193 24.91 17.92 1.80
CA HIS A 193 25.38 17.39 0.51
C HIS A 193 24.54 17.82 -0.70
N GLY A 194 23.34 18.36 -0.53
CA GLY A 194 22.44 18.73 -1.61
C GLY A 194 23.02 19.77 -2.57
N MET A 195 23.74 20.76 -2.04
CA MET A 195 24.45 21.75 -2.88
C MET A 195 25.56 21.11 -3.71
N THR A 196 26.28 20.14 -3.16
CA THR A 196 27.37 19.45 -3.86
C THR A 196 26.82 18.56 -4.97
N VAL A 197 25.75 17.83 -4.70
CA VAL A 197 25.07 16.99 -5.70
C VAL A 197 24.48 17.84 -6.83
N LEU A 198 23.82 18.96 -6.49
CA LEU A 198 23.30 19.89 -7.48
C LEU A 198 24.40 20.47 -8.37
N LEU A 199 25.53 20.84 -7.80
CA LEU A 199 26.68 21.40 -8.52
C LEU A 199 27.30 20.36 -9.46
N VAL A 200 27.44 19.10 -9.04
CA VAL A 200 27.91 18.00 -9.89
C VAL A 200 26.96 17.75 -11.05
N LEU A 201 25.65 17.78 -10.81
CA LEU A 201 24.65 17.62 -11.88
C LEU A 201 24.69 18.77 -12.89
N LEU A 202 24.86 20.01 -12.43
CA LEU A 202 24.97 21.18 -13.32
C LEU A 202 26.27 21.14 -14.16
N VAL A 203 27.38 20.74 -13.57
CA VAL A 203 28.66 20.58 -14.28
C VAL A 203 28.56 19.46 -15.32
N SER A 204 27.99 18.32 -14.97
CA SER A 204 27.79 17.21 -15.92
C SER A 204 26.88 17.60 -17.08
N LEU A 205 25.80 18.33 -16.82
CA LEU A 205 24.91 18.85 -17.84
C LEU A 205 25.62 19.85 -18.79
N ALA A 206 26.43 20.74 -18.22
CA ALA A 206 27.22 21.69 -19.00
C ALA A 206 28.26 21.01 -19.93
N VAL A 207 28.91 19.95 -19.44
CA VAL A 207 29.85 19.15 -20.23
C VAL A 207 29.14 18.44 -21.39
N VAL A 208 27.96 17.85 -21.12
CA VAL A 208 27.15 17.21 -22.18
C VAL A 208 26.71 18.24 -23.24
N LEU A 209 26.24 19.42 -22.81
CA LEU A 209 25.86 20.49 -23.73
C LEU A 209 27.03 20.98 -24.57
N ALA A 210 28.21 21.16 -23.93
CA ALA A 210 29.43 21.57 -24.68
C ALA A 210 29.84 20.49 -25.69
N ALA A 211 29.79 19.22 -25.37
CA ALA A 211 30.10 18.12 -26.28
C ALA A 211 29.12 18.09 -27.48
N VAL A 212 27.83 18.32 -27.25
CA VAL A 212 26.82 18.40 -28.33
C VAL A 212 27.04 19.61 -29.24
N LEU A 213 27.43 20.76 -28.68
CA LEU A 213 27.71 21.97 -29.44
C LEU A 213 28.99 21.84 -30.28
N LEU A 214 30.07 21.28 -29.69
CA LEU A 214 31.33 21.03 -30.40
C LEU A 214 31.20 19.97 -31.49
N GLY A 215 30.37 18.94 -31.26
CA GLY A 215 30.06 17.92 -32.28
C GLY A 215 29.23 18.44 -33.48
N ARG A 216 28.67 19.65 -33.42
CA ARG A 216 27.91 20.31 -34.48
C ARG A 216 28.74 21.31 -35.34
N ILE A 217 30.03 21.47 -35.06
CA ILE A 217 30.88 22.34 -35.88
C ILE A 217 31.19 21.60 -37.18
N PRO A 218 30.70 22.05 -38.37
CA PRO A 218 31.01 21.44 -39.63
C PRO A 218 32.49 21.69 -39.94
N VAL A 219 33.28 20.63 -40.11
CA VAL A 219 34.64 20.71 -40.58
C VAL A 219 34.56 21.10 -42.09
N SER A 220 34.77 22.38 -42.34
CA SER A 220 34.88 22.89 -43.72
C SER A 220 36.22 22.47 -44.29
N TYR A 221 36.25 21.42 -45.12
CA TYR A 221 37.42 21.10 -45.91
C TYR A 221 37.52 22.13 -47.05
N THR A 222 38.47 23.02 -46.96
CA THR A 222 38.92 23.83 -48.12
C THR A 222 39.85 23.00 -49.00
N HIS A 223 39.44 22.74 -50.25
CA HIS A 223 40.30 22.30 -51.30
C HIS A 223 41.09 23.49 -51.84
#